data_8679ab1b8f60b0ab46c653dfabdee4c1
#
_entry.id   8679ab1b8f60b0ab46c653dfabdee4c1
#
_cell.length_a   1.000
_cell.length_b   1.000
_cell.length_c   1.000
_cell.angle_alpha   90.00
_cell.angle_beta   90.00
_cell.angle_gamma   90.00
#
_symmetry.space_group_name_H-M   'P 1'
#
loop_
_entity.id
_entity.type
_entity.pdbx_description
1 polymer ?
#
loop_
_entity_poly.entity_id
_entity_poly.type
_entity_poly.pdbx_seq_one_letter_code
_entity_poly.pdbx_strand_id
1 'polypeptide(L)'
;MKQFSQFIDALLLARFERDKQQIWMDFIQNNSENESYLGLVTSLLKNEYPKRIISSKNLKVLAMETVGVPQWLLDDSKHFVGDMSETIALILAPLQTENNIEVPLIEVVEGMKVLQLAEMHEIQEWLVKHWGNMGSREIQVFNKLVTGSFRSPLNPSIFSNSQFQIEPIALKLVLLYAERGRVGGRTRFTEFTMGIASGESWVTFTKVAVQLPELEYEILESWIIDNTKEKFGPVHRLPATHVFTVDCITITPSKRHKSGYCVTEAKMKTWENGLLLDQVATIESIGEILLQYNLSIE
;
A
#
# COMPACT_ATOMS: atom_id res chain seq x y z
N MET A 1 1.99 4.87 22.28
CA MET A 1 1.72 3.68 21.43
C MET A 1 0.32 3.71 20.82
N LYS A 2 -0.70 4.09 21.55
CA LYS A 2 -2.10 4.04 21.11
C LYS A 2 -2.35 4.75 19.77
N GLN A 3 -1.96 6.02 19.66
CA GLN A 3 -2.14 6.80 18.43
C GLN A 3 -1.38 6.18 17.24
N PHE A 4 -0.15 5.71 17.47
CA PHE A 4 0.63 5.06 16.42
C PHE A 4 0.03 3.74 15.95
N SER A 5 -0.45 2.88 16.87
CA SER A 5 -1.10 1.62 16.49
C SER A 5 -2.40 1.85 15.73
N GLN A 6 -3.22 2.82 16.12
CA GLN A 6 -4.44 3.21 15.39
C GLN A 6 -4.13 3.72 13.97
N PHE A 7 -3.08 4.51 13.84
CA PHE A 7 -2.60 4.99 12.53
C PHE A 7 -2.13 3.84 11.63
N ILE A 8 -1.33 2.89 12.17
CA ILE A 8 -0.90 1.70 11.43
C ILE A 8 -2.09 0.84 11.01
N ASP A 9 -3.08 0.63 11.87
CA ASP A 9 -4.30 -0.11 11.55
C ASP A 9 -5.08 0.56 10.40
N ALA A 10 -5.26 1.88 10.45
CA ALA A 10 -5.92 2.62 9.38
C ALA A 10 -5.21 2.42 8.02
N LEU A 11 -3.88 2.46 8.02
CA LEU A 11 -3.08 2.20 6.82
C LEU A 11 -3.21 0.75 6.31
N LEU A 12 -3.30 -0.24 7.20
CA LEU A 12 -3.45 -1.66 6.82
C LEU A 12 -4.85 -1.96 6.28
N LEU A 13 -5.87 -1.26 6.74
CA LEU A 13 -7.25 -1.38 6.24
C LEU A 13 -7.47 -0.68 4.89
N ALA A 14 -6.66 0.30 4.57
CA ALA A 14 -6.73 1.01 3.31
C ALA A 14 -6.30 0.12 2.14
N ARG A 15 -7.21 -0.05 1.17
CA ARG A 15 -6.98 -0.92 0.00
C ARG A 15 -6.14 -0.27 -1.08
N PHE A 16 -6.25 1.06 -1.21
CA PHE A 16 -5.60 1.82 -2.28
C PHE A 16 -4.48 2.70 -1.72
N GLU A 17 -3.41 2.87 -2.48
CA GLU A 17 -2.29 3.73 -2.09
C GLU A 17 -2.71 5.19 -1.85
N ARG A 18 -3.70 5.70 -2.62
CA ARG A 18 -4.28 7.02 -2.40
C ARG A 18 -4.89 7.18 -1.01
N ASP A 19 -5.64 6.18 -0.55
CA ASP A 19 -6.27 6.23 0.77
C ASP A 19 -5.20 6.24 1.85
N LYS A 20 -4.13 5.45 1.68
CA LYS A 20 -2.98 5.46 2.58
C LYS A 20 -2.26 6.82 2.59
N GLN A 21 -2.12 7.44 1.42
CA GLN A 21 -1.55 8.78 1.31
C GLN A 21 -2.39 9.80 2.05
N GLN A 22 -3.73 9.78 1.88
CA GLN A 22 -4.63 10.66 2.59
C GLN A 22 -4.54 10.47 4.10
N ILE A 23 -4.54 9.22 4.58
CA ILE A 23 -4.38 8.88 6.01
C ILE A 23 -3.05 9.45 6.54
N TRP A 24 -1.97 9.36 5.77
CA TRP A 24 -0.67 9.93 6.14
C TRP A 24 -0.71 11.46 6.20
N MET A 25 -1.31 12.13 5.22
CA MET A 25 -1.46 13.58 5.21
C MET A 25 -2.28 14.08 6.40
N ASP A 26 -3.42 13.44 6.67
CA ASP A 26 -4.26 13.76 7.82
C ASP A 26 -3.50 13.56 9.14
N PHE A 27 -2.68 12.50 9.22
CA PHE A 27 -1.85 12.23 10.39
C PHE A 27 -0.80 13.33 10.60
N ILE A 28 -0.10 13.78 9.54
CA ILE A 28 0.85 14.90 9.61
C ILE A 28 0.14 16.17 10.07
N GLN A 29 -1.00 16.49 9.47
CA GLN A 29 -1.75 17.70 9.80
C GLN A 29 -2.20 17.72 11.26
N ASN A 30 -2.72 16.59 11.75
CA ASN A 30 -3.21 16.46 13.13
C ASN A 30 -2.08 16.45 14.17
N ASN A 31 -0.83 16.23 13.75
CA ASN A 31 0.34 16.20 14.63
C ASN A 31 1.37 17.30 14.29
N SER A 32 1.01 18.30 13.50
CA SER A 32 1.92 19.35 13.01
C SER A 32 2.63 20.13 14.13
N GLU A 33 2.04 20.24 15.30
CA GLU A 33 2.64 20.89 16.46
C GLU A 33 3.68 20.03 17.19
N ASN A 34 3.78 18.73 16.88
CA ASN A 34 4.69 17.80 17.53
C ASN A 34 5.71 17.23 16.53
N GLU A 35 6.64 18.07 16.09
CA GLU A 35 7.68 17.71 15.12
C GLU A 35 8.53 16.51 15.57
N SER A 36 8.81 16.41 16.88
CA SER A 36 9.59 15.31 17.46
C SER A 36 8.89 13.95 17.28
N TYR A 37 7.59 13.92 17.53
CA TYR A 37 6.76 12.74 17.33
C TYR A 37 6.62 12.37 15.84
N LEU A 38 6.39 13.36 14.97
CA LEU A 38 6.35 13.15 13.52
C LEU A 38 7.68 12.61 12.97
N GLY A 39 8.79 13.16 13.43
CA GLY A 39 10.13 12.68 13.06
C GLY A 39 10.33 11.21 13.45
N LEU A 40 9.92 10.85 14.67
CA LEU A 40 9.98 9.47 15.16
C LEU A 40 9.11 8.52 14.32
N VAL A 41 7.85 8.88 14.07
CA VAL A 41 6.92 8.07 13.26
C VAL A 41 7.46 7.92 11.84
N THR A 42 7.97 9.00 11.24
CA THR A 42 8.57 8.97 9.90
C THR A 42 9.76 8.02 9.83
N SER A 43 10.66 8.03 10.82
CA SER A 43 11.80 7.10 10.90
C SER A 43 11.31 5.64 11.00
N LEU A 44 10.30 5.36 11.83
CA LEU A 44 9.73 4.02 11.93
C LEU A 44 9.12 3.55 10.60
N LEU A 45 8.40 4.42 9.91
CA LEU A 45 7.80 4.12 8.60
C LEU A 45 8.85 3.94 7.49
N LYS A 46 10.01 4.59 7.59
CA LYS A 46 11.17 4.34 6.72
C LYS A 46 11.92 3.06 7.07
N ASN A 47 11.48 2.33 8.10
CA ASN A 47 12.17 1.19 8.71
C ASN A 47 13.55 1.56 9.32
N GLU A 48 13.71 2.82 9.73
CA GLU A 48 14.88 3.35 10.42
C GLU A 48 14.62 3.32 11.94
N TYR A 49 14.65 2.13 12.54
CA TYR A 49 14.42 1.94 13.97
C TYR A 49 15.49 1.05 14.61
N PRO A 50 15.59 1.00 15.95
CA PRO A 50 16.60 0.19 16.61
C PRO A 50 16.57 -1.27 16.19
N LYS A 51 17.72 -1.94 16.27
CA LYS A 51 17.78 -3.38 16.03
C LYS A 51 16.86 -4.11 17.01
N ARG A 52 16.39 -5.29 16.59
CA ARG A 52 15.57 -6.16 17.46
C ARG A 52 16.25 -6.42 18.80
N ILE A 53 15.50 -6.43 19.87
CA ILE A 53 15.98 -6.77 21.23
C ILE A 53 15.67 -8.22 21.60
N ILE A 54 14.69 -8.85 20.94
CA ILE A 54 14.29 -10.23 21.16
C ILE A 54 13.99 -10.93 19.85
N SER A 55 14.28 -12.24 19.75
CA SER A 55 13.85 -13.03 18.61
C SER A 55 12.35 -13.39 18.69
N SER A 56 11.69 -13.55 17.55
CA SER A 56 10.27 -13.98 17.51
C SER A 56 10.05 -15.32 18.25
N LYS A 57 11.05 -16.22 18.23
CA LYS A 57 11.01 -17.49 18.98
C LYS A 57 10.97 -17.25 20.48
N ASN A 58 11.87 -16.40 21.00
CA ASN A 58 11.95 -16.12 22.45
C ASN A 58 10.75 -15.31 22.91
N LEU A 59 10.25 -14.37 22.10
CA LEU A 59 9.02 -13.62 22.39
C LEU A 59 7.82 -14.57 22.53
N LYS A 60 7.70 -15.56 21.63
CA LYS A 60 6.68 -16.61 21.70
C LYS A 60 6.74 -17.37 23.01
N VAL A 61 7.93 -17.83 23.41
CA VAL A 61 8.14 -18.58 24.65
C VAL A 61 7.76 -17.72 25.87
N LEU A 62 8.25 -16.49 25.93
CA LEU A 62 7.94 -15.57 27.01
C LEU A 62 6.43 -15.33 27.14
N ALA A 63 5.73 -15.10 26.03
CA ALA A 63 4.28 -14.87 26.07
C ALA A 63 3.52 -16.09 26.59
N MET A 64 3.90 -17.31 26.15
CA MET A 64 3.29 -18.55 26.66
C MET A 64 3.50 -18.74 28.15
N GLU A 65 4.73 -18.52 28.64
CA GLU A 65 5.08 -18.63 30.08
C GLU A 65 4.32 -17.61 30.89
N THR A 66 4.20 -16.37 30.39
CA THR A 66 3.54 -15.26 31.12
C THR A 66 2.04 -15.54 31.36
N VAL A 67 1.35 -16.15 30.42
CA VAL A 67 -0.10 -16.43 30.52
C VAL A 67 -0.43 -17.90 30.81
N GLY A 68 0.58 -18.79 30.90
CA GLY A 68 0.37 -20.20 31.17
C GLY A 68 -0.30 -20.97 30.00
N VAL A 69 -0.15 -20.51 28.76
CA VAL A 69 -0.77 -21.11 27.58
C VAL A 69 0.15 -22.17 26.97
N PRO A 70 -0.32 -23.40 26.70
CA PRO A 70 0.50 -24.45 26.11
C PRO A 70 0.81 -24.16 24.63
N GLN A 71 1.96 -24.66 24.18
CA GLN A 71 2.46 -24.39 22.82
C GLN A 71 1.47 -24.78 21.72
N TRP A 72 0.80 -25.93 21.83
CA TRP A 72 -0.13 -26.42 20.82
C TRP A 72 -1.30 -25.43 20.59
N LEU A 73 -1.81 -24.81 21.68
CA LEU A 73 -2.91 -23.86 21.59
C LEU A 73 -2.51 -22.57 20.87
N LEU A 74 -1.29 -22.09 21.13
CA LEU A 74 -0.76 -20.92 20.44
C LEU A 74 -0.51 -21.23 18.94
N ASP A 75 -0.01 -22.43 18.62
CA ASP A 75 0.26 -22.82 17.24
C ASP A 75 -1.05 -22.99 16.45
N ASP A 76 -2.10 -23.57 17.04
CA ASP A 76 -3.44 -23.64 16.45
C ASP A 76 -4.04 -22.24 16.27
N SER A 77 -3.96 -21.38 17.29
CA SER A 77 -4.46 -20.00 17.20
C SER A 77 -3.79 -19.24 16.04
N LYS A 78 -2.48 -19.40 15.85
CA LYS A 78 -1.74 -18.81 14.73
C LYS A 78 -2.27 -19.26 13.37
N HIS A 79 -2.71 -20.52 13.24
CA HIS A 79 -3.29 -21.01 11.99
C HIS A 79 -4.55 -20.25 11.58
N PHE A 80 -5.36 -19.83 12.54
CA PHE A 80 -6.57 -19.05 12.30
C PHE A 80 -6.31 -17.57 12.11
N VAL A 81 -5.40 -16.99 12.91
CA VAL A 81 -5.09 -15.54 12.91
C VAL A 81 -4.16 -15.18 11.75
N GLY A 82 -3.20 -16.04 11.41
CA GLY A 82 -2.25 -15.82 10.32
C GLY A 82 -0.98 -15.05 10.71
N ASP A 83 -1.04 -14.17 11.71
CA ASP A 83 0.07 -13.34 12.18
C ASP A 83 0.45 -13.67 13.63
N MET A 84 1.73 -13.98 13.88
CA MET A 84 2.20 -14.38 15.23
C MET A 84 2.14 -13.21 16.23
N SER A 85 2.43 -11.99 15.81
CA SER A 85 2.40 -10.83 16.70
C SER A 85 0.98 -10.52 17.16
N GLU A 86 0.01 -10.71 16.28
CA GLU A 86 -1.42 -10.59 16.58
C GLU A 86 -1.90 -11.72 17.48
N THR A 87 -1.51 -12.98 17.19
CA THR A 87 -1.82 -14.14 18.03
C THR A 87 -1.30 -13.93 19.46
N ILE A 88 -0.06 -13.48 19.61
CA ILE A 88 0.51 -13.16 20.94
C ILE A 88 -0.30 -12.03 21.62
N ALA A 89 -0.68 -10.99 20.87
CA ALA A 89 -1.46 -9.90 21.46
C ALA A 89 -2.83 -10.36 21.98
N LEU A 90 -3.46 -11.31 21.29
CA LEU A 90 -4.74 -11.87 21.72
C LEU A 90 -4.63 -12.74 22.97
N ILE A 91 -3.61 -13.58 23.09
CA ILE A 91 -3.41 -14.42 24.28
C ILE A 91 -2.99 -13.61 25.51
N LEU A 92 -2.37 -12.44 25.31
CA LEU A 92 -1.98 -11.51 26.39
C LEU A 92 -3.13 -10.62 26.86
N ALA A 93 -4.30 -10.66 26.20
CA ALA A 93 -5.46 -9.86 26.58
C ALA A 93 -5.84 -9.97 28.07
N PRO A 94 -5.73 -11.13 28.75
CA PRO A 94 -6.02 -11.24 30.19
C PRO A 94 -5.08 -10.45 31.11
N LEU A 95 -3.90 -10.06 30.63
CA LEU A 95 -2.94 -9.25 31.41
C LEU A 95 -3.26 -7.75 31.38
N GLN A 96 -4.14 -7.32 30.48
CA GLN A 96 -4.47 -5.91 30.32
C GLN A 96 -5.20 -5.40 31.55
N THR A 97 -4.66 -4.36 32.18
CA THR A 97 -5.29 -3.69 33.30
C THR A 97 -6.33 -2.69 32.83
N GLU A 98 -7.42 -2.51 33.57
CA GLU A 98 -8.44 -1.48 33.28
C GLU A 98 -7.86 -0.05 33.30
N ASN A 99 -6.78 0.18 34.03
CA ASN A 99 -6.01 1.40 34.10
C ASN A 99 -4.94 1.40 32.96
N ASN A 100 -5.35 1.59 31.73
CA ASN A 100 -4.43 1.78 30.60
C ASN A 100 -3.60 3.06 30.82
N ILE A 101 -2.41 2.92 31.37
CA ILE A 101 -1.40 4.00 31.36
C ILE A 101 -0.92 4.11 29.92
N GLU A 102 -1.12 5.29 29.30
CA GLU A 102 -0.67 5.50 27.93
C GLU A 102 0.86 5.39 27.89
N VAL A 103 1.37 4.41 27.14
CA VAL A 103 2.80 4.22 26.90
C VAL A 103 3.22 5.10 25.72
N PRO A 104 4.08 6.12 25.92
CA PRO A 104 4.56 6.95 24.84
C PRO A 104 5.38 6.15 23.82
N LEU A 105 5.20 6.42 22.51
CA LEU A 105 5.97 5.76 21.46
C LEU A 105 7.49 5.97 21.63
N ILE A 106 7.88 7.16 22.06
CA ILE A 106 9.28 7.52 22.30
C ILE A 106 9.90 6.64 23.39
N GLU A 107 9.18 6.34 24.46
CA GLU A 107 9.64 5.46 25.54
C GLU A 107 9.97 4.06 25.02
N VAL A 108 9.14 3.55 24.10
CA VAL A 108 9.38 2.23 23.48
C VAL A 108 10.67 2.25 22.65
N VAL A 109 10.85 3.27 21.81
CA VAL A 109 12.02 3.35 20.93
C VAL A 109 13.30 3.58 21.72
N GLU A 110 13.28 4.46 22.71
CA GLU A 110 14.44 4.68 23.60
C GLU A 110 14.73 3.45 24.46
N GLY A 111 13.70 2.80 25.02
CA GLY A 111 13.85 1.54 25.72
C GLY A 111 14.49 0.45 24.87
N MET A 112 14.08 0.32 23.61
CA MET A 112 14.74 -0.60 22.67
C MET A 112 16.23 -0.28 22.46
N LYS A 113 16.61 1.00 22.39
CA LYS A 113 18.04 1.38 22.24
C LYS A 113 18.86 0.96 23.46
N VAL A 114 18.34 1.21 24.65
CA VAL A 114 19.01 0.86 25.92
C VAL A 114 19.14 -0.66 26.04
N LEU A 115 18.07 -1.40 25.72
CA LEU A 115 18.02 -2.85 25.91
C LEU A 115 18.80 -3.67 24.86
N GLN A 116 19.42 -3.03 23.85
CA GLN A 116 20.26 -3.76 22.89
C GLN A 116 21.49 -4.45 23.53
N LEU A 117 21.95 -3.94 24.65
CA LEU A 117 23.10 -4.46 25.40
C LEU A 117 22.71 -5.07 26.76
N ALA A 118 21.42 -5.17 27.03
CA ALA A 118 20.89 -5.67 28.29
C ALA A 118 20.85 -7.21 28.32
N GLU A 119 20.85 -7.75 29.52
CA GLU A 119 20.65 -9.19 29.75
C GLU A 119 19.21 -9.62 29.43
N MET A 120 19.03 -10.89 29.06
CA MET A 120 17.71 -11.40 28.62
C MET A 120 16.62 -11.21 29.67
N HIS A 121 16.92 -11.34 30.96
CA HIS A 121 15.92 -11.17 32.02
C HIS A 121 15.40 -9.72 32.08
N GLU A 122 16.27 -8.71 31.91
CA GLU A 122 15.88 -7.30 31.89
C GLU A 122 14.94 -7.00 30.69
N ILE A 123 15.25 -7.59 29.53
CA ILE A 123 14.40 -7.49 28.34
C ILE A 123 13.02 -8.12 28.62
N GLN A 124 12.98 -9.29 29.25
CA GLN A 124 11.74 -10.00 29.57
C GLN A 124 10.87 -9.20 30.57
N GLU A 125 11.45 -8.67 31.63
CA GLU A 125 10.74 -7.84 32.61
C GLU A 125 10.16 -6.59 31.97
N TRP A 126 10.93 -5.93 31.10
CA TRP A 126 10.50 -4.75 30.37
C TRP A 126 9.33 -5.06 29.43
N LEU A 127 9.39 -6.17 28.69
CA LEU A 127 8.33 -6.61 27.79
C LEU A 127 7.02 -6.90 28.54
N VAL A 128 7.09 -7.68 29.64
CA VAL A 128 5.91 -8.05 30.45
C VAL A 128 5.25 -6.81 31.04
N LYS A 129 6.06 -5.87 31.57
CA LYS A 129 5.55 -4.59 32.08
C LYS A 129 4.77 -3.81 31.02
N HIS A 130 5.30 -3.75 29.80
CA HIS A 130 4.66 -3.01 28.70
C HIS A 130 3.37 -3.71 28.22
N TRP A 131 3.37 -5.03 28.12
CA TRP A 131 2.17 -5.78 27.76
C TRP A 131 0.99 -5.54 28.70
N GLY A 132 1.24 -5.40 30.01
CA GLY A 132 0.20 -5.09 30.99
C GLY A 132 -0.44 -3.71 30.82
N ASN A 133 0.25 -2.77 30.18
CA ASN A 133 -0.19 -1.37 30.02
C ASN A 133 -0.70 -1.05 28.61
N MET A 134 -0.69 -2.00 27.68
CA MET A 134 -1.06 -1.80 26.28
C MET A 134 -2.30 -2.61 25.89
N GLY A 135 -3.14 -2.05 25.01
CA GLY A 135 -4.23 -2.81 24.38
C GLY A 135 -3.71 -3.78 23.31
N SER A 136 -4.54 -4.74 22.89
CA SER A 136 -4.15 -5.79 21.95
C SER A 136 -3.54 -5.25 20.64
N ARG A 137 -4.07 -4.17 20.08
CA ARG A 137 -3.53 -3.52 18.88
C ARG A 137 -2.15 -2.92 19.12
N GLU A 138 -1.96 -2.28 20.27
CA GLU A 138 -0.68 -1.70 20.65
C GLU A 138 0.37 -2.81 20.85
N ILE A 139 0.00 -3.91 21.50
CA ILE A 139 0.86 -5.08 21.70
C ILE A 139 1.27 -5.69 20.35
N GLN A 140 0.36 -5.80 19.39
CA GLN A 140 0.67 -6.31 18.06
C GLN A 140 1.76 -5.48 17.37
N VAL A 141 1.62 -4.15 17.34
CA VAL A 141 2.61 -3.25 16.72
C VAL A 141 3.91 -3.25 17.52
N PHE A 142 3.82 -3.19 18.86
CA PHE A 142 4.95 -3.27 19.76
C PHE A 142 5.78 -4.54 19.53
N ASN A 143 5.13 -5.71 19.46
CA ASN A 143 5.78 -6.99 19.20
C ASN A 143 6.51 -7.01 17.85
N LYS A 144 5.95 -6.37 16.83
CA LYS A 144 6.62 -6.23 15.52
C LYS A 144 7.86 -5.34 15.60
N LEU A 145 7.81 -4.26 16.39
CA LEU A 145 8.97 -3.39 16.59
C LEU A 145 10.10 -4.12 17.34
N VAL A 146 9.81 -4.70 18.49
CA VAL A 146 10.84 -5.33 19.36
C VAL A 146 11.49 -6.57 18.73
N THR A 147 10.80 -7.25 17.82
CA THR A 147 11.33 -8.38 17.04
C THR A 147 11.98 -7.98 15.72
N GLY A 148 11.89 -6.71 15.32
CA GLY A 148 12.39 -6.24 14.03
C GLY A 148 11.58 -6.77 12.83
N SER A 149 10.35 -7.23 13.07
CA SER A 149 9.46 -7.72 12.01
C SER A 149 8.47 -6.67 11.51
N PHE A 150 8.48 -5.46 12.07
CA PHE A 150 7.68 -4.35 11.59
C PHE A 150 8.03 -4.04 10.12
N ARG A 151 7.02 -3.82 9.32
CA ARG A 151 7.16 -3.35 7.95
C ARG A 151 6.15 -2.23 7.73
N SER A 152 6.65 -1.13 7.20
CA SER A 152 5.79 0.01 6.87
C SER A 152 4.72 -0.41 5.87
N PRO A 153 3.45 -0.11 6.13
CA PRO A 153 2.38 -0.29 5.14
C PRO A 153 2.38 0.79 4.05
N LEU A 154 3.22 1.83 4.20
CA LEU A 154 3.40 2.89 3.21
C LEU A 154 4.52 2.56 2.22
N ASN A 155 4.32 2.94 0.96
CA ASN A 155 5.38 2.84 -0.04
C ASN A 155 6.51 3.84 0.30
N PRO A 156 7.81 3.43 0.27
CA PRO A 156 8.93 4.33 0.55
C PRO A 156 8.98 5.58 -0.34
N SER A 157 8.44 5.55 -1.54
CA SER A 157 8.37 6.72 -2.43
C SER A 157 7.59 7.90 -1.82
N ILE A 158 6.68 7.62 -0.88
CA ILE A 158 5.92 8.64 -0.13
C ILE A 158 6.86 9.58 0.66
N PHE A 159 7.99 9.06 1.13
CA PHE A 159 8.96 9.85 1.91
C PHE A 159 10.03 10.54 1.06
N SER A 160 10.17 10.14 -0.20
CA SER A 160 11.16 10.71 -1.12
C SER A 160 10.64 11.95 -1.83
N ASN A 161 9.32 12.08 -1.92
CA ASN A 161 8.65 13.22 -2.54
C ASN A 161 7.97 14.04 -1.44
N SER A 162 8.47 15.22 -1.21
CA SER A 162 7.87 16.20 -0.28
C SER A 162 6.52 16.73 -0.76
N GLN A 163 5.99 16.24 -1.87
CA GLN A 163 4.66 16.59 -2.35
C GLN A 163 3.97 15.36 -2.96
N PHE A 164 2.80 15.06 -2.44
CA PHE A 164 1.91 14.04 -2.95
C PHE A 164 1.06 14.63 -4.06
N GLN A 165 1.10 13.99 -5.22
CA GLN A 165 0.16 14.28 -6.26
C GLN A 165 -1.22 13.77 -5.84
N ILE A 166 -2.04 14.65 -5.29
CA ILE A 166 -3.43 14.37 -4.91
C ILE A 166 -4.34 14.45 -6.14
N GLU A 167 -3.96 15.27 -7.13
CA GLU A 167 -4.70 15.39 -8.38
C GLU A 167 -4.25 14.34 -9.39
N PRO A 168 -5.20 13.59 -9.97
CA PRO A 168 -4.87 12.63 -10.99
C PRO A 168 -4.31 13.31 -12.24
N ILE A 169 -3.25 12.76 -12.82
CA ILE A 169 -2.77 13.17 -14.14
C ILE A 169 -3.70 12.58 -15.20
N ALA A 170 -4.41 13.43 -15.91
CA ALA A 170 -5.20 13.00 -17.06
C ALA A 170 -4.27 12.76 -18.25
N LEU A 171 -4.13 11.51 -18.70
CA LEU A 171 -3.33 11.11 -19.83
C LEU A 171 -4.22 10.59 -20.95
N LYS A 172 -3.88 10.94 -22.21
CA LYS A 172 -4.48 10.29 -23.38
C LYS A 172 -3.71 9.01 -23.68
N LEU A 173 -4.39 7.88 -23.59
CA LEU A 173 -3.83 6.54 -23.76
C LEU A 173 -4.56 5.81 -24.88
N VAL A 174 -3.86 4.93 -25.60
CA VAL A 174 -4.44 4.14 -26.68
C VAL A 174 -4.85 2.75 -26.18
N LEU A 175 -6.00 2.25 -26.62
CA LEU A 175 -6.48 0.89 -26.32
C LEU A 175 -5.66 -0.14 -27.11
N LEU A 176 -5.01 -1.08 -26.41
CA LEU A 176 -4.21 -2.16 -27.03
C LEU A 176 -4.85 -3.54 -26.85
N TYR A 177 -5.41 -3.81 -25.67
CA TYR A 177 -6.05 -5.09 -25.36
C TYR A 177 -7.32 -4.88 -24.56
N ALA A 178 -8.32 -5.75 -24.80
CA ALA A 178 -9.54 -5.83 -24.02
C ALA A 178 -9.69 -7.24 -23.42
N GLU A 179 -9.98 -7.32 -22.13
CA GLU A 179 -10.11 -8.57 -21.41
C GLU A 179 -11.56 -8.81 -21.00
N ARG A 180 -12.06 -10.04 -21.27
CA ARG A 180 -13.40 -10.46 -20.89
C ARG A 180 -13.44 -10.96 -19.45
N GLY A 181 -14.45 -10.48 -18.73
CA GLY A 181 -14.77 -10.93 -17.38
C GLY A 181 -16.26 -11.24 -17.23
N ARG A 182 -16.69 -11.60 -16.03
CA ARG A 182 -18.10 -11.84 -15.70
C ARG A 182 -18.64 -10.73 -14.81
N VAL A 183 -19.72 -10.09 -15.27
CA VAL A 183 -20.44 -9.05 -14.49
C VAL A 183 -21.93 -9.39 -14.54
N GLY A 184 -22.57 -9.56 -13.39
CA GLY A 184 -24.00 -9.87 -13.31
C GLY A 184 -24.40 -11.15 -14.06
N GLY A 185 -23.51 -12.16 -14.10
CA GLY A 185 -23.76 -13.43 -14.81
C GLY A 185 -23.52 -13.38 -16.32
N ARG A 186 -23.24 -12.22 -16.90
CA ARG A 186 -22.94 -12.03 -18.34
C ARG A 186 -21.45 -11.89 -18.57
N THR A 187 -20.96 -12.40 -19.71
CA THR A 187 -19.56 -12.20 -20.13
C THR A 187 -19.49 -10.91 -20.94
N ARG A 188 -18.69 -9.94 -20.43
CA ARG A 188 -18.46 -8.62 -21.05
C ARG A 188 -16.97 -8.29 -21.01
N PHE A 189 -16.54 -7.27 -21.75
CA PHE A 189 -15.19 -6.71 -21.56
C PHE A 189 -15.19 -5.87 -20.29
N THR A 190 -14.36 -6.26 -19.30
CA THR A 190 -14.33 -5.68 -17.96
C THR A 190 -13.06 -4.88 -17.70
N GLU A 191 -11.99 -5.15 -18.46
CA GLU A 191 -10.69 -4.53 -18.26
C GLU A 191 -10.05 -4.20 -19.62
N PHE A 192 -9.47 -3.01 -19.73
CA PHE A 192 -8.70 -2.58 -20.88
C PHE A 192 -7.24 -2.39 -20.53
N THR A 193 -6.33 -2.89 -21.37
CA THR A 193 -4.91 -2.57 -21.31
C THR A 193 -4.62 -1.40 -22.22
N MET A 194 -4.21 -0.31 -21.61
CA MET A 194 -3.89 0.95 -22.27
C MET A 194 -2.40 1.05 -22.57
N GLY A 195 -2.07 1.72 -23.65
CA GLY A 195 -0.70 1.93 -24.12
C GLY A 195 -0.34 3.38 -24.30
N ILE A 196 0.98 3.61 -24.36
CA ILE A 196 1.61 4.89 -24.68
C ILE A 196 2.53 4.71 -25.90
N ALA A 197 2.88 5.81 -26.54
CA ALA A 197 3.81 5.78 -27.66
C ALA A 197 5.28 5.62 -27.18
N SER A 198 6.05 4.84 -27.94
CA SER A 198 7.48 4.62 -27.76
C SER A 198 8.13 4.62 -29.16
N GLY A 199 8.54 5.79 -29.63
CA GLY A 199 8.92 6.00 -31.02
C GLY A 199 7.75 5.65 -31.96
N GLU A 200 7.99 4.77 -32.95
CA GLU A 200 6.95 4.29 -33.89
C GLU A 200 6.11 3.12 -33.36
N SER A 201 6.31 2.68 -32.12
CA SER A 201 5.63 1.52 -31.54
C SER A 201 4.77 1.90 -30.32
N TRP A 202 3.89 0.97 -29.93
CA TRP A 202 3.05 1.11 -28.74
C TRP A 202 3.55 0.16 -27.64
N VAL A 203 3.68 0.67 -26.42
CA VAL A 203 4.01 -0.13 -25.23
C VAL A 203 2.86 -0.11 -24.24
N THR A 204 2.63 -1.23 -23.58
CA THR A 204 1.63 -1.31 -22.51
C THR A 204 2.03 -0.43 -21.33
N PHE A 205 1.07 0.31 -20.78
CA PHE A 205 1.29 1.27 -19.71
C PHE A 205 0.51 0.94 -18.45
N THR A 206 -0.82 0.78 -18.55
CA THR A 206 -1.67 0.47 -17.41
C THR A 206 -2.89 -0.35 -17.81
N LYS A 207 -3.54 -0.97 -16.83
CA LYS A 207 -4.85 -1.59 -16.96
C LYS A 207 -5.89 -0.74 -16.28
N VAL A 208 -7.07 -0.64 -16.87
CA VAL A 208 -8.21 0.13 -16.34
C VAL A 208 -9.48 -0.70 -16.41
N ALA A 209 -10.29 -0.61 -15.36
CA ALA A 209 -11.63 -1.15 -15.41
C ALA A 209 -12.49 -0.36 -16.40
N VAL A 210 -13.32 -1.08 -17.17
CA VAL A 210 -14.21 -0.44 -18.14
C VAL A 210 -15.33 0.28 -17.41
N GLN A 211 -15.39 1.60 -17.59
CA GLN A 211 -16.42 2.49 -17.02
C GLN A 211 -16.90 3.42 -18.13
N LEU A 212 -17.84 2.92 -18.95
CA LEU A 212 -18.45 3.67 -20.04
C LEU A 212 -19.98 3.64 -19.89
N PRO A 213 -20.67 4.70 -20.37
CA PRO A 213 -22.12 4.65 -20.58
C PRO A 213 -22.52 3.46 -21.46
N GLU A 214 -23.65 2.82 -21.19
CA GLU A 214 -24.06 1.58 -21.85
C GLU A 214 -24.05 1.69 -23.38
N LEU A 215 -24.52 2.81 -23.94
CA LEU A 215 -24.54 3.04 -25.37
C LEU A 215 -23.11 3.08 -25.99
N GLU A 216 -22.18 3.77 -25.34
CA GLU A 216 -20.78 3.82 -25.76
C GLU A 216 -20.12 2.45 -25.64
N TYR A 217 -20.44 1.72 -24.59
CA TYR A 217 -19.95 0.37 -24.35
C TYR A 217 -20.39 -0.58 -25.47
N GLU A 218 -21.67 -0.57 -25.85
CA GLU A 218 -22.20 -1.44 -26.92
C GLU A 218 -21.52 -1.18 -28.27
N ILE A 219 -21.31 0.09 -28.61
CA ILE A 219 -20.62 0.49 -29.82
C ILE A 219 -19.17 -0.04 -29.80
N LEU A 220 -18.48 0.17 -28.69
CA LEU A 220 -17.08 -0.25 -28.54
C LEU A 220 -16.96 -1.78 -28.47
N GLU A 221 -17.88 -2.49 -27.81
CA GLU A 221 -17.89 -3.95 -27.75
C GLU A 221 -18.03 -4.56 -29.15
N SER A 222 -18.97 -4.04 -29.95
CA SER A 222 -19.12 -4.45 -31.35
C SER A 222 -17.82 -4.24 -32.15
N TRP A 223 -17.24 -3.06 -32.02
CA TRP A 223 -15.98 -2.75 -32.69
C TRP A 223 -14.84 -3.67 -32.26
N ILE A 224 -14.71 -3.97 -30.94
CA ILE A 224 -13.69 -4.89 -30.41
C ILE A 224 -13.84 -6.28 -31.02
N ILE A 225 -15.08 -6.78 -31.11
CA ILE A 225 -15.34 -8.10 -31.68
C ILE A 225 -14.91 -8.18 -33.13
N ASP A 226 -15.25 -7.15 -33.92
CA ASP A 226 -15.02 -7.09 -35.38
C ASP A 226 -13.53 -6.85 -35.71
N ASN A 227 -12.80 -6.13 -34.85
CA ASN A 227 -11.42 -5.71 -35.12
C ASN A 227 -10.38 -6.47 -34.28
N THR A 228 -10.75 -7.56 -33.61
CA THR A 228 -9.81 -8.39 -32.87
C THR A 228 -8.77 -9.01 -33.83
N LYS A 229 -7.50 -8.67 -33.65
CA LYS A 229 -6.38 -9.23 -34.43
C LYS A 229 -5.97 -10.62 -33.96
N GLU A 230 -5.89 -10.80 -32.66
CA GLU A 230 -5.46 -12.03 -31.99
C GLU A 230 -6.22 -12.23 -30.68
N LYS A 231 -6.42 -13.50 -30.27
CA LYS A 231 -7.06 -13.85 -29.01
C LYS A 231 -6.14 -14.72 -28.17
N PHE A 232 -5.97 -14.34 -26.91
CA PHE A 232 -5.20 -15.07 -25.91
C PHE A 232 -6.13 -15.41 -24.73
N GLY A 233 -6.94 -16.47 -24.89
CA GLY A 233 -7.99 -16.78 -23.92
C GLY A 233 -9.02 -15.64 -23.83
N PRO A 234 -9.21 -15.00 -22.66
CA PRO A 234 -10.17 -13.90 -22.49
C PRO A 234 -9.67 -12.56 -23.06
N VAL A 235 -8.39 -12.46 -23.43
CA VAL A 235 -7.74 -11.23 -23.85
C VAL A 235 -7.76 -11.11 -25.39
N HIS A 236 -8.28 -9.98 -25.89
CA HIS A 236 -8.36 -9.63 -27.29
C HIS A 236 -7.33 -8.54 -27.62
N ARG A 237 -6.42 -8.80 -28.56
CA ARG A 237 -5.50 -7.81 -29.10
C ARG A 237 -6.17 -6.98 -30.18
N LEU A 238 -6.02 -5.68 -30.11
CA LEU A 238 -6.71 -4.71 -30.95
C LEU A 238 -5.73 -3.85 -31.78
N PRO A 239 -6.18 -3.26 -32.90
CA PRO A 239 -5.43 -2.17 -33.53
C PRO A 239 -5.47 -0.94 -32.63
N ALA A 240 -4.35 -0.23 -32.52
CA ALA A 240 -4.21 0.97 -31.71
C ALA A 240 -4.87 2.18 -32.41
N THR A 241 -6.20 2.29 -32.34
CA THR A 241 -6.99 3.32 -33.02
C THR A 241 -7.93 4.10 -32.10
N HIS A 242 -8.21 3.58 -30.89
CA HIS A 242 -9.11 4.21 -29.94
C HIS A 242 -8.33 4.81 -28.78
N VAL A 243 -8.55 6.09 -28.54
CA VAL A 243 -7.89 6.87 -27.51
C VAL A 243 -8.87 7.15 -26.38
N PHE A 244 -8.39 7.04 -25.15
CA PHE A 244 -9.14 7.33 -23.94
C PHE A 244 -8.37 8.31 -23.08
N THR A 245 -9.06 9.24 -22.46
CA THR A 245 -8.53 10.00 -21.34
C THR A 245 -8.66 9.14 -20.10
N VAL A 246 -7.53 8.91 -19.43
CA VAL A 246 -7.40 8.09 -18.24
C VAL A 246 -6.75 8.92 -17.14
N ASP A 247 -7.42 9.01 -16.00
CA ASP A 247 -6.89 9.64 -14.80
C ASP A 247 -5.95 8.66 -14.09
N CYS A 248 -4.65 8.94 -14.11
CA CYS A 248 -3.60 8.17 -13.45
C CYS A 248 -3.25 8.83 -12.12
N ILE A 249 -3.46 8.13 -11.00
CA ILE A 249 -3.31 8.70 -9.66
C ILE A 249 -1.87 8.58 -9.18
N THR A 250 -1.21 7.43 -9.41
CA THR A 250 0.17 7.21 -8.99
C THR A 250 0.99 6.63 -10.13
N ILE A 251 1.97 7.39 -10.62
CA ILE A 251 2.92 6.96 -11.64
C ILE A 251 4.32 6.94 -11.02
N THR A 252 4.96 5.78 -10.99
CA THR A 252 6.32 5.61 -10.43
C THR A 252 7.26 4.98 -11.45
N PRO A 253 8.55 5.36 -11.48
CA PRO A 253 9.54 4.70 -12.32
C PRO A 253 9.64 3.20 -12.01
N SER A 254 9.72 2.35 -13.04
CA SER A 254 9.77 0.90 -12.86
C SER A 254 10.61 0.22 -13.94
N LYS A 255 11.66 -0.46 -13.52
CA LYS A 255 12.51 -1.27 -14.41
C LYS A 255 11.84 -2.58 -14.89
N ARG A 256 10.70 -2.96 -14.32
CA ARG A 256 9.98 -4.18 -14.65
C ARG A 256 9.01 -4.00 -15.82
N HIS A 257 8.57 -2.77 -16.07
CA HIS A 257 7.61 -2.46 -17.12
C HIS A 257 8.32 -1.92 -18.35
N LYS A 258 7.87 -2.35 -19.54
CA LYS A 258 8.45 -1.89 -20.83
C LYS A 258 8.30 -0.39 -21.06
N SER A 259 7.28 0.22 -20.47
CA SER A 259 7.08 1.67 -20.47
C SER A 259 8.08 2.45 -19.61
N GLY A 260 8.83 1.77 -18.73
CA GLY A 260 9.67 2.41 -17.71
C GLY A 260 8.89 2.90 -16.48
N TYR A 261 7.56 2.74 -16.46
CA TYR A 261 6.68 3.25 -15.40
C TYR A 261 5.70 2.19 -14.91
N CYS A 262 5.31 2.28 -13.63
CA CYS A 262 4.23 1.53 -13.02
C CYS A 262 3.12 2.51 -12.62
N VAL A 263 1.88 2.21 -12.99
CA VAL A 263 0.69 2.96 -12.56
C VAL A 263 -0.08 2.09 -11.59
N THR A 264 -0.28 2.56 -10.36
CA THR A 264 -0.98 1.78 -9.33
C THR A 264 -2.48 1.96 -9.36
N GLU A 265 -2.95 3.16 -9.68
CA GLU A 265 -4.38 3.45 -9.81
C GLU A 265 -4.62 4.25 -11.09
N ALA A 266 -5.54 3.74 -11.91
CA ALA A 266 -5.97 4.39 -13.12
C ALA A 266 -7.49 4.26 -13.26
N LYS A 267 -8.16 5.36 -13.65
CA LYS A 267 -9.60 5.41 -13.88
C LYS A 267 -9.88 5.93 -15.26
N MET A 268 -10.74 5.22 -16.00
CA MET A 268 -11.23 5.69 -17.29
C MET A 268 -12.12 6.92 -17.06
N LYS A 269 -11.88 7.99 -17.83
CA LYS A 269 -12.65 9.23 -17.75
C LYS A 269 -13.54 9.41 -18.97
N THR A 270 -12.94 9.40 -20.16
CA THR A 270 -13.65 9.69 -21.41
C THR A 270 -13.10 8.86 -22.55
N TRP A 271 -13.98 8.35 -23.41
CA TRP A 271 -13.61 7.83 -24.70
C TRP A 271 -13.54 8.99 -25.69
N GLU A 272 -12.37 9.23 -26.28
CA GLU A 272 -12.14 10.32 -27.23
C GLU A 272 -12.64 9.92 -28.61
N ASN A 273 -13.72 10.57 -29.05
CA ASN A 273 -14.29 10.37 -30.36
C ASN A 273 -13.45 11.12 -31.44
N GLY A 274 -12.53 10.40 -32.09
CA GLY A 274 -11.65 10.92 -33.14
C GLY A 274 -10.26 10.29 -33.08
N LEU A 275 -9.53 10.34 -34.19
CA LEU A 275 -8.15 9.87 -34.26
C LEU A 275 -7.23 10.94 -33.67
N LEU A 276 -7.01 10.87 -32.36
CA LEU A 276 -6.09 11.73 -31.60
C LEU A 276 -4.79 10.99 -31.25
N LEU A 277 -4.30 10.15 -32.18
CA LEU A 277 -3.09 9.33 -31.93
C LEU A 277 -1.83 10.18 -31.74
N ASP A 278 -1.77 11.35 -32.30
CA ASP A 278 -0.73 12.36 -32.13
C ASP A 278 -0.73 12.99 -30.71
N GLN A 279 -1.84 12.86 -29.99
CA GLN A 279 -2.01 13.39 -28.65
C GLN A 279 -1.84 12.31 -27.58
N VAL A 280 -1.58 11.05 -27.95
CA VAL A 280 -1.33 9.97 -27.00
C VAL A 280 0.00 10.25 -26.27
N ALA A 281 -0.02 10.05 -24.95
CA ALA A 281 1.17 10.22 -24.13
C ALA A 281 2.33 9.36 -24.62
N THR A 282 3.53 9.91 -24.59
CA THR A 282 4.78 9.22 -24.90
C THR A 282 5.57 8.91 -23.63
N ILE A 283 6.56 8.04 -23.71
CA ILE A 283 7.46 7.77 -22.57
C ILE A 283 8.12 9.07 -22.13
N GLU A 284 8.56 9.90 -23.06
CA GLU A 284 9.23 11.17 -22.83
C GLU A 284 8.30 12.17 -22.15
N SER A 285 7.06 12.32 -22.68
CA SER A 285 6.08 13.27 -22.10
C SER A 285 5.71 12.92 -20.67
N ILE A 286 5.64 11.63 -20.33
CA ILE A 286 5.41 11.20 -18.93
C ILE A 286 6.60 11.60 -18.05
N GLY A 287 7.83 11.43 -18.55
CA GLY A 287 9.03 11.88 -17.85
C GLY A 287 9.03 13.38 -17.58
N GLU A 288 8.67 14.19 -18.58
CA GLU A 288 8.55 15.65 -18.45
C GLU A 288 7.46 16.06 -17.46
N ILE A 289 6.28 15.43 -17.54
CA ILE A 289 5.17 15.68 -16.61
C ILE A 289 5.64 15.38 -15.18
N LEU A 290 6.26 14.25 -14.93
CA LEU A 290 6.74 13.88 -13.60
C LEU A 290 7.83 14.82 -13.09
N LEU A 291 8.70 15.33 -13.97
CA LEU A 291 9.69 16.35 -13.62
C LEU A 291 9.02 17.68 -13.28
N GLN A 292 8.00 18.12 -14.03
CA GLN A 292 7.25 19.35 -13.72
C GLN A 292 6.54 19.25 -12.37
N TYR A 293 5.96 18.10 -12.05
CA TYR A 293 5.38 17.86 -10.73
C TYR A 293 6.45 17.85 -9.62
N ASN A 294 7.67 17.42 -9.90
CA ASN A 294 8.80 17.46 -8.95
C ASN A 294 9.46 18.85 -8.82
N LEU A 295 9.38 19.70 -9.86
CA LEU A 295 9.97 21.05 -9.87
C LEU A 295 9.01 22.16 -9.41
N SER A 296 7.70 21.92 -9.40
CA SER A 296 6.71 22.89 -8.83
C SER A 296 6.79 22.95 -7.31
N ILE A 297 7.82 22.39 -6.73
CA ILE A 297 8.00 22.04 -5.32
C ILE A 297 9.26 22.72 -4.70
N GLU A 298 10.04 23.39 -5.53
CA GLU A 298 11.04 24.37 -5.04
C GLU A 298 10.41 25.77 -4.94
#